data_53ff3020b7927774ed47a545e5181011
#
_entry.id   53ff3020b7927774ed47a545e5181011
#
_cell.length_a   1.000
_cell.length_b   1.000
_cell.length_c   1.000
_cell.angle_alpha   90.00
_cell.angle_beta   90.00
_cell.angle_gamma   90.00
#
_symmetry.space_group_name_H-M   'P 1'
#
loop_
_entity.id
_entity.type
_entity.pdbx_description
1 polymer ?
#
loop_
_entity_poly.entity_id
_entity_poly.type
_entity_poly.pdbx_seq_one_letter_code
_entity_poly.pdbx_strand_id
1 'polypeptide(L)'
;MAGDTIDITDATFDDVIRANPNVVIDFWADWCRPCKALEPVIKDLARKYAGKVIFGKVDADRNQAKFQEFGIMGIPTILFFRNGKLVDQVIGAIPGGPFDGRIQKAFG
;
A
#
# COMPACT_ATOMS: atom_id res chain seq x y z
N MET A 1 -8.53 13.81 -1.41
CA MET A 1 -9.96 13.46 -1.35
C MET A 1 -10.12 12.03 -0.87
N ALA A 2 -11.20 11.78 -0.15
CA ALA A 2 -11.51 10.42 0.28
C ALA A 2 -11.65 9.51 -0.93
N GLY A 3 -11.04 8.33 -0.89
CA GLY A 3 -11.07 7.37 -1.99
C GLY A 3 -9.92 7.48 -2.97
N ASP A 4 -9.03 8.45 -2.80
CA ASP A 4 -7.81 8.54 -3.59
C ASP A 4 -6.63 7.92 -2.84
N THR A 5 -5.60 7.54 -3.58
CA THR A 5 -4.33 7.15 -2.97
C THR A 5 -3.54 8.39 -2.57
N ILE A 6 -2.72 8.26 -1.54
CA ILE A 6 -1.82 9.33 -1.11
C ILE A 6 -0.36 8.93 -1.36
N ASP A 7 0.46 9.91 -1.67
CA ASP A 7 1.91 9.68 -1.77
C ASP A 7 2.51 9.70 -0.37
N ILE A 8 3.29 8.66 -0.07
CA ILE A 8 3.97 8.51 1.21
C ILE A 8 5.47 8.50 0.95
N THR A 9 6.20 9.22 1.78
CA THR A 9 7.67 9.29 1.71
C THR A 9 8.30 8.64 2.93
N ASP A 10 9.61 8.44 2.88
CA ASP A 10 10.37 7.98 4.05
C ASP A 10 10.09 8.86 5.27
N ALA A 11 9.94 10.17 5.06
CA ALA A 11 9.71 11.13 6.14
C ALA A 11 8.31 11.05 6.74
N THR A 12 7.29 10.67 5.94
CA THR A 12 5.88 10.68 6.39
C THR A 12 5.33 9.31 6.75
N PHE A 13 6.05 8.25 6.40
CA PHE A 13 5.58 6.88 6.52
C PHE A 13 5.09 6.53 7.94
N ASP A 14 5.92 6.78 8.94
CA ASP A 14 5.59 6.42 10.32
C ASP A 14 4.38 7.21 10.83
N ASP A 15 4.27 8.47 10.47
CA ASP A 15 3.13 9.29 10.86
C ASP A 15 1.83 8.77 10.24
N VAL A 16 1.87 8.35 8.99
CA VAL A 16 0.68 7.83 8.31
C VAL A 16 0.17 6.56 8.98
N ILE A 17 1.06 5.60 9.27
CA ILE A 17 0.63 4.33 9.87
C ILE A 17 0.20 4.48 11.32
N ARG A 18 0.67 5.52 12.03
CA ARG A 18 0.24 5.82 13.40
C ARG A 18 -1.07 6.57 13.45
N ALA A 19 -1.29 7.47 12.50
CA ALA A 19 -2.49 8.32 12.49
C ALA A 19 -3.74 7.61 12.01
N ASN A 20 -3.60 6.44 11.36
CA ASN A 20 -4.71 5.73 10.73
C ASN A 20 -4.72 4.26 11.16
N PRO A 21 -5.88 3.72 11.56
CA PRO A 21 -5.94 2.33 12.04
C PRO A 21 -5.74 1.30 10.93
N ASN A 22 -6.12 1.61 9.69
CA ASN A 22 -6.06 0.66 8.58
C ASN A 22 -5.36 1.32 7.40
N VAL A 23 -4.17 0.81 7.04
CA VAL A 23 -3.36 1.38 5.97
C VAL A 23 -2.83 0.28 5.05
N VAL A 24 -3.01 0.48 3.75
CA VAL A 24 -2.41 -0.35 2.70
C VAL A 24 -1.35 0.49 2.01
N ILE A 25 -0.14 -0.05 1.87
CA ILE A 25 0.98 0.68 1.26
C ILE A 25 1.51 -0.11 0.08
N ASP A 26 1.56 0.54 -1.08
CA ASP A 26 2.07 0.00 -2.33
C ASP A 26 3.46 0.59 -2.62
N PHE A 27 4.49 -0.26 -2.60
CA PHE A 27 5.83 0.12 -3.05
C PHE A 27 5.91 -0.12 -4.55
N TRP A 28 6.16 0.93 -5.30
CA TRP A 28 6.11 0.93 -6.77
C TRP A 28 7.28 1.73 -7.37
N ALA A 29 7.42 1.69 -8.69
CA ALA A 29 8.36 2.54 -9.41
C ALA A 29 7.83 2.80 -10.82
N ASP A 30 8.25 3.91 -11.41
CA ASP A 30 7.81 4.32 -12.76
C ASP A 30 8.15 3.29 -13.85
N TRP A 31 9.27 2.61 -13.71
CA TRP A 31 9.73 1.62 -14.69
C TRP A 31 9.11 0.23 -14.52
N CYS A 32 8.30 0.05 -13.50
CA CYS A 32 7.73 -1.25 -13.14
C CYS A 32 6.37 -1.45 -13.80
N ARG A 33 6.30 -2.31 -14.82
CA ARG A 33 5.04 -2.61 -15.52
C ARG A 33 3.99 -3.27 -14.63
N PRO A 34 4.32 -4.30 -13.83
CA PRO A 34 3.33 -4.87 -12.93
C PRO A 34 2.77 -3.86 -11.92
N CYS A 35 3.58 -2.91 -11.48
CA CYS A 35 3.13 -1.83 -10.61
C CYS A 35 2.06 -0.97 -11.30
N LYS A 36 2.29 -0.64 -12.57
CA LYS A 36 1.34 0.15 -13.35
C LYS A 36 0.04 -0.60 -13.62
N ALA A 37 0.13 -1.90 -13.88
CA ALA A 37 -1.06 -2.75 -14.04
C ALA A 37 -1.88 -2.83 -12.76
N LEU A 38 -1.25 -2.76 -11.60
CA LEU A 38 -1.90 -2.79 -10.30
C LEU A 38 -2.58 -1.47 -9.95
N GLU A 39 -2.15 -0.36 -10.53
CA GLU A 39 -2.63 0.97 -10.19
C GLU A 39 -4.16 1.13 -10.27
N PRO A 40 -4.85 0.72 -11.37
CA PRO A 40 -6.31 0.81 -11.40
C PRO A 40 -7.00 -0.05 -10.35
N VAL A 41 -6.43 -1.20 -10.02
CA VAL A 41 -6.97 -2.07 -8.96
C VAL A 41 -6.92 -1.35 -7.61
N ILE A 42 -5.78 -0.74 -7.30
CA ILE A 42 -5.61 0.02 -6.05
C ILE A 42 -6.56 1.20 -5.99
N LYS A 43 -6.72 1.93 -7.09
CA LYS A 43 -7.65 3.07 -7.15
C LYS A 43 -9.09 2.65 -6.90
N ASP A 44 -9.53 1.55 -7.50
CA ASP A 44 -10.88 1.02 -7.28
C ASP A 44 -11.10 0.62 -5.83
N LEU A 45 -10.12 -0.05 -5.22
CA LEU A 45 -10.21 -0.45 -3.82
C LEU A 45 -10.15 0.75 -2.87
N ALA A 46 -9.35 1.76 -3.20
CA ALA A 46 -9.29 2.99 -2.43
C ALA A 46 -10.66 3.69 -2.39
N ARG A 47 -11.40 3.68 -3.50
CA ARG A 47 -12.76 4.22 -3.55
C ARG A 47 -13.73 3.36 -2.74
N LYS A 48 -13.63 2.04 -2.89
CA LYS A 48 -14.51 1.11 -2.16
C LYS A 48 -14.38 1.28 -0.65
N TYR A 49 -13.16 1.47 -0.16
CA TYR A 49 -12.88 1.57 1.27
C TYR A 49 -12.65 3.00 1.75
N ALA A 50 -13.11 3.99 0.99
CA ALA A 50 -13.00 5.40 1.37
C ALA A 50 -13.57 5.63 2.77
N GLY A 51 -12.80 6.32 3.61
CA GLY A 51 -13.17 6.57 5.00
C GLY A 51 -12.89 5.42 5.96
N LYS A 52 -12.47 4.25 5.46
CA LYS A 52 -12.17 3.08 6.30
C LYS A 52 -10.72 2.66 6.21
N VAL A 53 -10.12 2.72 5.03
CA VAL A 53 -8.74 2.28 4.78
C VAL A 53 -8.02 3.37 4.00
N ILE A 54 -6.82 3.71 4.45
CA ILE A 54 -5.93 4.63 3.72
C ILE A 54 -5.09 3.79 2.75
N PHE A 55 -5.03 4.22 1.51
CA PHE A 55 -4.19 3.59 0.49
C PHE A 55 -3.06 4.56 0.14
N GLY A 56 -1.82 4.16 0.41
CA GLY A 56 -0.64 4.96 0.14
C GLY A 56 0.26 4.32 -0.88
N LYS A 57 1.03 5.16 -1.57
CA LYS A 57 2.02 4.74 -2.56
C LYS A 57 3.38 5.28 -2.14
N VAL A 58 4.38 4.42 -2.17
CA VAL A 58 5.78 4.78 -1.89
C VAL A 58 6.60 4.52 -3.14
N ASP A 59 7.16 5.57 -3.74
CA ASP A 59 8.09 5.45 -4.87
C ASP A 59 9.41 4.86 -4.35
N ALA A 60 9.70 3.62 -4.72
CA ALA A 60 10.86 2.89 -4.23
C ALA A 60 12.18 3.55 -4.59
N ASP A 61 12.25 4.21 -5.76
CA ASP A 61 13.48 4.88 -6.20
C ASP A 61 13.82 6.10 -5.36
N ARG A 62 12.80 6.79 -4.85
CA ARG A 62 12.97 8.02 -4.08
C ARG A 62 12.91 7.81 -2.57
N ASN A 63 12.51 6.63 -2.10
CA ASN A 63 12.25 6.37 -0.68
C ASN A 63 12.90 5.04 -0.28
N GLN A 64 14.22 4.99 -0.37
CA GLN A 64 14.97 3.74 -0.18
C GLN A 64 15.07 3.32 1.28
N ALA A 65 14.92 4.24 2.24
CA ALA A 65 15.05 3.92 3.67
C ALA A 65 13.97 2.93 4.10
N LYS A 66 12.71 3.19 3.76
CA LYS A 66 11.60 2.29 4.10
C LYS A 66 11.66 1.00 3.30
N PHE A 67 12.06 1.07 2.04
CA PHE A 67 12.29 -0.09 1.21
C PHE A 67 13.25 -1.09 1.88
N GLN A 68 14.37 -0.57 2.39
CA GLN A 68 15.36 -1.38 3.08
C GLN A 68 14.90 -1.82 4.46
N GLU A 69 14.22 -0.95 5.21
CA GLU A 69 13.73 -1.25 6.56
C GLU A 69 12.82 -2.49 6.56
N PHE A 70 11.95 -2.60 5.56
CA PHE A 70 11.01 -3.73 5.46
C PHE A 70 11.57 -4.90 4.65
N GLY A 71 12.83 -4.83 4.25
CA GLY A 71 13.49 -5.93 3.53
C GLY A 71 12.84 -6.25 2.20
N ILE A 72 12.32 -5.23 1.51
CA ILE A 72 11.62 -5.42 0.24
C ILE A 72 12.63 -5.76 -0.84
N MET A 73 12.41 -6.85 -1.56
CA MET A 73 13.33 -7.35 -2.58
C MET A 73 12.77 -7.25 -3.99
N GLY A 74 11.53 -6.88 -4.15
CA GLY A 74 10.90 -6.75 -5.46
C GLY A 74 9.68 -5.86 -5.39
N ILE A 75 9.23 -5.36 -6.52
CA ILE A 75 8.03 -4.53 -6.63
C ILE A 75 7.12 -5.06 -7.73
N PRO A 76 5.79 -4.85 -7.58
CA PRO A 76 5.16 -4.19 -6.44
C PRO A 76 5.22 -5.07 -5.18
N THR A 77 5.31 -4.42 -4.04
CA THR A 77 5.12 -5.07 -2.74
C THR A 77 4.08 -4.27 -1.98
N ILE A 78 3.08 -4.96 -1.46
CA ILE A 78 1.97 -4.34 -0.75
C ILE A 78 2.04 -4.73 0.71
N LEU A 79 2.08 -3.73 1.59
CA LEU A 79 2.11 -3.95 3.03
C LEU A 79 0.77 -3.51 3.63
N PHE A 80 0.28 -4.28 4.60
CA PHE A 80 -0.97 -4.00 5.31
C PHE A 80 -0.64 -3.71 6.77
N PHE A 81 -0.99 -2.51 7.23
CA PHE A 81 -0.77 -2.08 8.61
C PHE A 81 -2.08 -1.90 9.34
N ARG A 82 -2.18 -2.48 10.53
CA ARG A 82 -3.32 -2.24 11.42
C ARG A 82 -2.82 -1.72 12.75
N ASN A 83 -3.30 -0.53 13.13
CA ASN A 83 -2.88 0.14 14.36
C ASN A 83 -1.36 0.28 14.46
N GLY A 84 -0.72 0.61 13.35
CA GLY A 84 0.73 0.81 13.25
C GLY A 84 1.55 -0.47 13.13
N LYS A 85 0.91 -1.64 13.07
CA LYS A 85 1.61 -2.94 13.00
C LYS A 85 1.40 -3.60 11.64
N LEU A 86 2.47 -4.15 11.08
CA LEU A 86 2.42 -4.92 9.85
C LEU A 86 1.66 -6.23 10.11
N VAL A 87 0.54 -6.42 9.43
CA VAL A 87 -0.31 -7.61 9.62
C VAL A 87 -0.34 -8.53 8.40
N ASP A 88 0.03 -8.04 7.23
CA ASP A 88 0.06 -8.85 6.01
C ASP A 88 0.98 -8.21 4.97
N GLN A 89 1.41 -9.01 4.01
CA GLN A 89 2.30 -8.59 2.93
C GLN A 89 1.98 -9.40 1.67
N VAL A 90 1.96 -8.72 0.53
CA VAL A 90 1.82 -9.36 -0.78
C VAL A 90 2.96 -8.91 -1.66
N ILE A 91 3.68 -9.86 -2.25
CA ILE A 91 4.76 -9.59 -3.19
C ILE A 91 4.23 -9.88 -4.60
N GLY A 92 4.36 -8.90 -5.49
CA GLY A 92 3.85 -9.00 -6.84
C GLY A 92 2.41 -8.48 -6.98
N ALA A 93 1.98 -8.31 -8.22
CA ALA A 93 0.63 -7.84 -8.51
C ALA A 93 -0.37 -8.96 -8.30
N ILE A 94 -1.52 -8.63 -7.71
CA ILE A 94 -2.62 -9.57 -7.54
C ILE A 94 -3.90 -8.97 -8.10
N PRO A 95 -4.84 -9.82 -8.59
CA PRO A 95 -6.14 -9.34 -9.06
C PRO A 95 -6.96 -8.71 -7.94
N GLY A 96 -7.93 -7.86 -8.33
CA GLY A 96 -8.75 -7.10 -7.41
C GLY A 96 -9.53 -7.94 -6.40
N GLY A 97 -10.10 -9.08 -6.83
CA GLY A 97 -10.83 -9.96 -5.92
C GLY A 97 -9.99 -10.51 -4.79
N PRO A 98 -8.88 -11.21 -5.08
CA PRO A 98 -7.96 -11.66 -4.03
C PRO A 98 -7.36 -10.52 -3.19
N PHE A 99 -7.09 -9.36 -3.78
CA PHE A 99 -6.61 -8.21 -3.05
C PHE A 99 -7.67 -7.75 -2.04
N ASP A 100 -8.91 -7.61 -2.48
CA ASP A 100 -10.02 -7.22 -1.61
C ASP A 100 -10.20 -8.23 -0.46
N GLY A 101 -10.07 -9.52 -0.75
CA GLY A 101 -10.10 -10.56 0.27
C GLY A 101 -9.03 -10.39 1.34
N ARG A 102 -7.82 -9.98 0.93
CA ARG A 102 -6.73 -9.69 1.87
C ARG A 102 -7.05 -8.45 2.75
N ILE A 103 -7.67 -7.44 2.16
CA ILE A 103 -8.11 -6.25 2.91
C ILE A 103 -9.14 -6.64 3.97
N GLN A 104 -10.12 -7.43 3.60
CA GLN A 104 -11.15 -7.88 4.54
C GLN A 104 -10.55 -8.71 5.67
N LYS A 105 -9.60 -9.57 5.35
CA LYS A 105 -8.92 -10.39 6.35
C LYS A 105 -8.08 -9.54 7.30
N ALA A 106 -7.40 -8.52 6.78
CA ALA A 106 -6.53 -7.68 7.58
C ALA A 106 -7.29 -6.71 8.48
N PHE A 107 -8.40 -6.15 7.99
CA PHE A 107 -9.08 -5.02 8.63
C PHE A 107 -10.53 -5.29 9.01
N GLY A 108 -11.05 -6.35 8.51
CA GLY A 108 -12.44 -6.69 8.61
C GLY A 108 -12.94 -7.16 9.88
#